data_4d35fc2e1861ba77d06288d99ff77aac
#
_entry.id   4d35fc2e1861ba77d06288d99ff77aac
#
_cell.length_a   1.000
_cell.length_b   1.000
_cell.length_c   1.000
_cell.angle_alpha   90.00
_cell.angle_beta   90.00
_cell.angle_gamma   90.00
#
_symmetry.space_group_name_H-M   'P 1'
#
loop_
_entity.id
_entity.type
_entity.pdbx_description
1 polymer ?
#
loop_
_entity_poly.entity_id
_entity_poly.type
_entity_poly.pdbx_seq_one_letter_code
_entity_poly.pdbx_strand_id
1 'polypeptide(L)'
;MASDPAFSDMIRKWTAADTQIRNLNNQLRDLRSARDTLTTNVCDYMKTKGLDKRKIEISDSTLSYCEKTETSSLSYSYLEKRLGDIIPDKDQVEYIITYLKEKRETKKVPDLRRVYRNDTKGITNETTNE
;
A
#
# COMPACT_ATOMS: atom_id res chain seq x y z
N MET A 1 -25.25 5.23 27.67
CA MET A 1 -24.12 5.07 27.19
C MET A 1 -23.58 6.24 26.59
N ALA A 2 -23.67 6.56 25.54
CA ALA A 2 -23.07 7.75 24.99
C ALA A 2 -23.73 8.99 25.52
N SER A 3 -24.04 9.01 26.80
CA SER A 3 -24.66 10.18 27.39
C SER A 3 -23.64 11.24 27.76
N ASP A 4 -22.38 10.88 27.74
CA ASP A 4 -21.32 11.85 28.06
C ASP A 4 -21.10 12.73 26.83
N PRO A 5 -21.44 14.02 26.89
CA PRO A 5 -21.28 14.89 25.70
C PRO A 5 -19.84 15.01 25.23
N ALA A 6 -18.89 14.99 26.15
CA ALA A 6 -17.49 15.09 25.76
C ALA A 6 -17.05 13.87 24.99
N PHE A 7 -17.46 12.70 25.43
CA PHE A 7 -17.12 11.47 24.77
C PHE A 7 -17.79 11.41 23.39
N SER A 8 -19.06 11.79 23.33
CA SER A 8 -19.77 11.81 22.06
C SER A 8 -19.11 12.76 21.06
N ASP A 9 -18.61 13.88 21.54
CA ASP A 9 -17.94 14.85 20.69
C ASP A 9 -16.63 14.28 20.16
N MET A 10 -15.90 13.58 21.01
CA MET A 10 -14.65 12.95 20.57
C MET A 10 -14.93 11.91 19.48
N ILE A 11 -15.98 11.11 19.64
CA ILE A 11 -16.32 10.10 18.65
C ILE A 11 -16.68 10.77 17.33
N ARG A 12 -17.44 11.87 17.39
CA ARG A 12 -17.82 12.57 16.17
C ARG A 12 -16.59 13.12 15.44
N LYS A 13 -15.65 13.68 16.20
CA LYS A 13 -14.44 14.22 15.60
C LYS A 13 -13.59 13.12 14.98
N TRP A 14 -13.47 12.00 15.69
CA TRP A 14 -12.72 10.87 15.15
C TRP A 14 -13.35 10.36 13.87
N THR A 15 -14.66 10.21 13.87
CA THR A 15 -15.39 9.70 12.71
C THR A 15 -15.26 10.64 11.52
N ALA A 16 -15.35 11.94 11.78
CA ALA A 16 -15.21 12.92 10.70
C ALA A 16 -13.82 12.85 10.08
N ALA A 17 -12.79 12.76 10.93
CA ALA A 17 -11.42 12.67 10.43
C ALA A 17 -11.22 11.37 9.65
N ASP A 18 -11.74 10.28 10.16
CA ASP A 18 -11.60 8.99 9.49
C ASP A 18 -12.26 9.00 8.11
N THR A 19 -13.45 9.58 8.02
CA THR A 19 -14.16 9.67 6.76
C THR A 19 -13.38 10.52 5.76
N GLN A 20 -12.83 11.64 6.23
CA GLN A 20 -12.08 12.51 5.34
C GLN A 20 -10.82 11.84 4.83
N ILE A 21 -10.13 11.12 5.71
CA ILE A 21 -8.94 10.39 5.31
C ILE A 21 -9.28 9.36 4.25
N ARG A 22 -10.38 8.64 4.46
CA ARG A 22 -10.79 7.63 3.49
C ARG A 22 -11.06 8.26 2.12
N ASN A 23 -11.78 9.38 2.11
CA ASN A 23 -12.10 10.05 0.86
C ASN A 23 -10.85 10.56 0.16
N LEU A 24 -9.92 11.14 0.93
CA LEU A 24 -8.69 11.64 0.36
C LEU A 24 -7.81 10.50 -0.16
N ASN A 25 -7.79 9.38 0.54
CA ASN A 25 -7.03 8.23 0.08
C ASN A 25 -7.59 7.69 -1.24
N ASN A 26 -8.91 7.67 -1.36
CA ASN A 26 -9.53 7.23 -2.62
C ASN A 26 -9.17 8.17 -3.75
N GLN A 27 -9.23 9.48 -3.51
CA GLN A 27 -8.85 10.45 -4.53
C GLN A 27 -7.39 10.32 -4.89
N LEU A 28 -6.54 10.11 -3.88
CA LEU A 28 -5.11 9.97 -4.11
C LEU A 28 -4.81 8.72 -4.93
N ARG A 29 -5.51 7.63 -4.63
CA ARG A 29 -5.33 6.40 -5.40
C ARG A 29 -5.67 6.61 -6.86
N ASP A 30 -6.79 7.28 -7.11
CA ASP A 30 -7.22 7.52 -8.49
C ASP A 30 -6.24 8.44 -9.22
N LEU A 31 -5.75 9.46 -8.53
CA LEU A 31 -4.78 10.36 -9.14
C LEU A 31 -3.45 9.67 -9.42
N ARG A 32 -3.01 8.81 -8.50
CA ARG A 32 -1.78 8.07 -8.73
C ARG A 32 -1.90 7.15 -9.92
N SER A 33 -3.05 6.49 -10.04
CA SER A 33 -3.27 5.61 -11.18
C SER A 33 -3.25 6.39 -12.50
N ALA A 34 -3.90 7.54 -12.51
CA ALA A 34 -3.92 8.38 -13.70
C ALA A 34 -2.51 8.87 -14.04
N ARG A 35 -1.76 9.28 -13.00
CA ARG A 35 -0.39 9.75 -13.24
C ARG A 35 0.50 8.63 -13.76
N ASP A 36 0.31 7.41 -13.25
CA ASP A 36 1.11 6.29 -13.71
C ASP A 36 0.86 5.99 -15.18
N THR A 37 -0.40 6.04 -15.59
CA THR A 37 -0.73 5.84 -16.99
C THR A 37 -0.10 6.93 -17.86
N LEU A 38 -0.20 8.18 -17.42
CA LEU A 38 0.40 9.28 -18.15
C LEU A 38 1.91 9.18 -18.19
N THR A 39 2.52 8.73 -17.08
CA THR A 39 3.96 8.56 -17.03
C THR A 39 4.41 7.55 -18.09
N THR A 40 3.71 6.42 -18.19
CA THR A 40 4.04 5.43 -19.18
C THR A 40 3.93 6.01 -20.59
N ASN A 41 2.83 6.73 -20.84
CA ASN A 41 2.63 7.29 -22.17
C ASN A 41 3.70 8.30 -22.52
N VAL A 42 4.05 9.18 -21.58
CA VAL A 42 5.06 10.19 -21.83
C VAL A 42 6.43 9.54 -22.03
N CYS A 43 6.77 8.59 -21.20
CA CYS A 43 8.07 7.94 -21.30
C CYS A 43 8.20 7.17 -22.61
N ASP A 44 7.13 6.48 -23.03
CA ASP A 44 7.15 5.76 -24.29
C ASP A 44 7.32 6.71 -25.47
N TYR A 45 6.61 7.83 -25.41
CA TYR A 45 6.73 8.82 -26.48
C TYR A 45 8.15 9.38 -26.56
N MET A 46 8.72 9.71 -25.40
CA MET A 46 10.06 10.28 -25.38
C MET A 46 11.09 9.30 -25.92
N LYS A 47 10.97 8.03 -25.53
CA LYS A 47 11.91 7.01 -26.04
C LYS A 47 11.75 6.82 -27.54
N THR A 48 10.52 6.73 -28.01
CA THR A 48 10.24 6.51 -29.41
C THR A 48 10.77 7.66 -30.29
N LYS A 49 10.64 8.89 -29.78
CA LYS A 49 11.06 10.07 -30.55
C LYS A 49 12.48 10.51 -30.25
N GLY A 50 13.22 9.74 -29.45
CA GLY A 50 14.60 10.09 -29.14
C GLY A 50 14.73 11.32 -28.27
N LEU A 51 13.72 11.58 -27.44
CA LEU A 51 13.72 12.76 -26.57
C LEU A 51 14.11 12.41 -25.14
N ASP A 52 14.53 11.20 -24.90
CA ASP A 52 14.79 10.74 -23.54
C ASP A 52 15.98 11.43 -22.87
N LYS A 53 16.79 12.14 -23.65
CA LYS A 53 17.90 12.92 -23.11
C LYS A 53 17.59 14.39 -22.98
N ARG A 54 16.39 14.80 -23.34
CA ARG A 54 15.99 16.19 -23.29
C ARG A 54 15.30 16.53 -21.99
N LYS A 55 15.47 17.77 -21.57
CA LYS A 55 14.77 18.30 -20.41
C LYS A 55 13.60 19.13 -20.88
N ILE A 56 12.47 18.98 -20.22
CA ILE A 56 11.24 19.65 -20.57
C ILE A 56 10.96 20.71 -19.52
N GLU A 57 10.97 21.97 -19.95
CA GLU A 57 10.72 23.08 -19.05
C GLU A 57 9.23 23.35 -18.97
N ILE A 58 8.71 23.42 -17.75
CA ILE A 58 7.35 23.85 -17.52
C ILE A 58 7.39 25.01 -16.56
N SER A 59 6.23 25.59 -16.26
CA SER A 59 6.18 26.90 -15.63
C SER A 59 6.96 26.97 -14.32
N ASP A 60 7.00 25.90 -13.53
CA ASP A 60 7.62 25.95 -12.20
C ASP A 60 8.69 24.90 -11.99
N SER A 61 8.98 24.11 -13.02
CA SER A 61 9.91 22.99 -12.82
C SER A 61 10.38 22.45 -14.15
N THR A 62 11.29 21.50 -14.08
CA THR A 62 11.85 20.85 -15.25
C THR A 62 11.61 19.35 -15.14
N LEU A 63 11.08 18.77 -16.21
CA LEU A 63 10.88 17.32 -16.26
C LEU A 63 11.97 16.69 -17.09
N SER A 64 12.43 15.54 -16.67
CA SER A 64 13.43 14.79 -17.43
C SER A 64 13.12 13.31 -17.32
N TYR A 65 13.40 12.60 -18.41
CA TYR A 65 13.27 11.16 -18.42
C TYR A 65 14.35 10.55 -17.53
N CYS A 66 13.98 9.57 -16.76
CA CYS A 66 14.96 8.84 -15.96
C CYS A 66 14.45 7.42 -15.79
N GLU A 67 15.36 6.55 -15.42
CA GLU A 67 15.01 5.17 -15.10
C GLU A 67 15.34 4.94 -13.64
N LYS A 68 14.33 4.65 -12.86
CA LYS A 68 14.54 4.38 -11.45
C LYS A 68 14.63 2.88 -11.22
N THR A 69 15.40 2.51 -10.22
CA THR A 69 15.57 1.11 -9.87
C THR A 69 14.47 0.70 -8.90
N GLU A 70 13.78 -0.36 -9.24
CA GLU A 70 12.79 -0.93 -8.33
C GLU A 70 13.26 -2.31 -7.93
N THR A 71 13.34 -2.54 -6.63
CA THR A 71 13.77 -3.82 -6.12
C THR A 71 12.59 -4.54 -5.49
N SER A 72 12.61 -5.86 -5.55
CA SER A 72 11.57 -6.64 -4.92
C SER A 72 11.68 -6.51 -3.41
N SER A 73 10.53 -6.55 -2.74
CA SER A 73 10.50 -6.43 -1.29
C SER A 73 11.02 -7.70 -0.65
N LEU A 74 11.54 -7.55 0.57
CA LEU A 74 12.04 -8.69 1.33
C LEU A 74 10.90 -9.32 2.11
N SER A 75 9.98 -9.95 1.39
CA SER A 75 8.89 -10.67 2.02
C SER A 75 9.39 -12.05 2.47
N TYR A 76 8.62 -12.68 3.35
CA TYR A 76 9.00 -14.04 3.77
C TYR A 76 9.00 -14.99 2.60
N SER A 77 8.09 -14.82 1.66
CA SER A 77 8.07 -15.64 0.45
C SER A 77 9.33 -15.46 -0.38
N TYR A 78 9.78 -14.24 -0.50
CA TYR A 78 11.00 -13.95 -1.24
C TYR A 78 12.20 -14.57 -0.54
N LEU A 79 12.26 -14.42 0.78
CA LEU A 79 13.38 -14.97 1.55
C LEU A 79 13.42 -16.49 1.44
N GLU A 80 12.25 -17.11 1.53
CA GLU A 80 12.18 -18.55 1.41
C GLU A 80 12.70 -19.03 0.06
N LYS A 81 12.30 -18.34 -0.99
CA LYS A 81 12.73 -18.70 -2.33
C LYS A 81 14.23 -18.54 -2.50
N ARG A 82 14.76 -17.40 -2.05
CA ARG A 82 16.17 -17.14 -2.23
C ARG A 82 17.04 -18.04 -1.36
N LEU A 83 16.59 -18.33 -0.14
CA LEU A 83 17.33 -19.25 0.71
C LEU A 83 17.34 -20.64 0.11
N GLY A 84 16.27 -21.04 -0.56
CA GLY A 84 16.21 -22.32 -1.22
C GLY A 84 17.23 -22.47 -2.34
N ASP A 85 17.69 -21.34 -2.89
CA ASP A 85 18.72 -21.39 -3.94
C ASP A 85 20.08 -21.82 -3.39
N ILE A 86 20.35 -21.56 -2.11
CA ILE A 86 21.66 -21.83 -1.53
C ILE A 86 21.63 -22.90 -0.46
N ILE A 87 20.46 -23.21 0.08
CA ILE A 87 20.31 -24.26 1.10
C ILE A 87 19.51 -25.39 0.50
N PRO A 88 20.14 -26.58 0.30
CA PRO A 88 19.44 -27.68 -0.36
C PRO A 88 18.32 -28.28 0.47
N ASP A 89 18.46 -28.26 1.78
CA ASP A 89 17.49 -28.89 2.69
C ASP A 89 16.29 -27.95 2.88
N LYS A 90 15.14 -28.35 2.37
CA LYS A 90 13.93 -27.53 2.48
C LYS A 90 13.50 -27.37 3.93
N ASP A 91 13.74 -28.36 4.76
CA ASP A 91 13.38 -28.27 6.18
C ASP A 91 14.17 -27.20 6.88
N GLN A 92 15.44 -27.04 6.52
CA GLN A 92 16.25 -25.98 7.09
C GLN A 92 15.75 -24.59 6.68
N VAL A 93 15.37 -24.44 5.42
CA VAL A 93 14.83 -23.17 4.95
C VAL A 93 13.55 -22.85 5.71
N GLU A 94 12.68 -23.83 5.85
CA GLU A 94 11.43 -23.63 6.56
C GLU A 94 11.68 -23.27 8.02
N TYR A 95 12.66 -23.91 8.62
CA TYR A 95 13.01 -23.61 10.00
C TYR A 95 13.48 -22.15 10.14
N ILE A 96 14.31 -21.71 9.23
CA ILE A 96 14.82 -20.34 9.27
C ILE A 96 13.66 -19.34 9.13
N ILE A 97 12.77 -19.58 8.20
CA ILE A 97 11.65 -18.67 7.99
C ILE A 97 10.74 -18.64 9.21
N THR A 98 10.46 -19.80 9.79
CA THR A 98 9.64 -19.88 10.99
C THR A 98 10.31 -19.15 12.15
N TYR A 99 11.60 -19.33 12.28
CA TYR A 99 12.36 -18.66 13.34
C TYR A 99 12.27 -17.14 13.20
N LEU A 100 12.43 -16.63 11.97
CA LEU A 100 12.35 -15.21 11.74
C LEU A 100 10.97 -14.65 12.08
N LYS A 101 9.93 -15.39 11.72
CA LYS A 101 8.57 -14.96 12.03
C LYS A 101 8.32 -14.91 13.52
N GLU A 102 8.80 -15.92 14.23
CA GLU A 102 8.57 -16.01 15.66
C GLU A 102 9.37 -14.98 16.46
N LYS A 103 10.54 -14.64 15.96
CA LYS A 103 11.40 -13.69 16.67
C LYS A 103 11.10 -12.25 16.34
N ARG A 104 10.19 -12.01 15.41
CA ARG A 104 9.83 -10.65 15.03
C ARG A 104 9.13 -9.98 16.20
N GLU A 105 9.63 -8.81 16.54
CA GLU A 105 9.10 -8.08 17.68
C GLU A 105 7.75 -7.50 17.35
N THR A 106 6.81 -7.65 18.25
CA THR A 106 5.47 -7.09 18.09
C THR A 106 5.07 -6.43 19.39
N LYS A 107 4.18 -5.47 19.27
CA LYS A 107 3.57 -4.87 20.45
C LYS A 107 2.15 -4.51 20.12
N LYS A 108 1.30 -4.54 21.14
CA LYS A 108 -0.11 -4.24 20.97
C LYS A 108 -0.35 -2.79 21.29
N VAL A 109 -1.03 -2.10 20.39
CA VAL A 109 -1.32 -0.67 20.54
C VAL A 109 -2.82 -0.50 20.46
N PRO A 110 -3.41 0.27 21.41
CA PRO A 110 -4.85 0.54 21.33
C PRO A 110 -5.19 1.25 20.03
N ASP A 111 -6.32 0.88 19.48
CA ASP A 111 -6.76 1.44 18.22
C ASP A 111 -8.27 1.29 18.14
N LEU A 112 -8.86 2.02 17.21
CA LEU A 112 -10.28 1.94 16.94
C LEU A 112 -10.49 1.31 15.58
N ARG A 113 -11.43 0.37 15.53
CA ARG A 113 -11.78 -0.27 14.26
C ARG A 113 -13.20 0.15 13.88
N ARG A 114 -13.37 0.51 12.62
CA ARG A 114 -14.66 0.95 12.12
C ARG A 114 -15.16 -0.04 11.09
N VAL A 115 -16.37 -0.53 11.34
CA VAL A 115 -17.02 -1.47 10.41
C VAL A 115 -18.25 -0.77 9.85
N TYR A 116 -18.37 -0.76 8.54
CA TYR A 116 -19.46 -0.05 7.86
C TYR A 116 -20.62 -0.99 7.63
N ARG A 117 -21.78 -0.61 8.19
CA ARG A 117 -22.98 -1.46 8.09
C ARG A 117 -23.59 -1.47 6.71
N ASN A 118 -23.39 -0.40 5.97
CA ASN A 118 -24.00 -0.31 4.64
C ASN A 118 -23.32 -1.20 3.62
N ASP A 119 -22.21 -1.80 3.99
CA ASP A 119 -21.50 -2.72 3.12
C ASP A 119 -21.99 -4.14 3.29
N THR A 120 -23.15 -4.30 3.88
CA THR A 120 -23.65 -5.62 4.21
C THR A 120 -23.75 -6.54 3.02
N LYS A 121 -24.01 -5.99 1.85
CA LYS A 121 -24.12 -6.84 0.68
C LYS A 121 -22.85 -7.62 0.41
N GLY A 122 -21.76 -6.92 0.33
CA GLY A 122 -20.50 -7.58 0.11
C GLY A 122 -20.10 -8.46 1.27
N ILE A 123 -20.37 -7.98 2.45
CA ILE A 123 -20.01 -8.73 3.64
C ILE A 123 -20.76 -10.02 3.75
N THR A 124 -22.03 -9.98 3.36
CA THR A 124 -22.84 -11.17 3.41
C THR A 124 -22.22 -12.30 2.61
N ASN A 125 -21.73 -11.97 1.47
CA ASN A 125 -21.12 -12.98 0.62
C ASN A 125 -19.89 -13.58 1.26
N GLU A 126 -19.13 -12.75 1.90
CA GLU A 126 -17.91 -13.23 2.52
C GLU A 126 -18.17 -14.15 3.67
N THR A 127 -19.14 -13.78 4.46
CA THR A 127 -19.45 -14.62 5.61
C THR A 127 -19.85 -16.00 5.21
N THR A 128 -20.53 -16.13 4.13
CA THR A 128 -20.95 -17.45 3.72
C THR A 128 -19.80 -18.33 3.30
N ASN A 129 -18.73 -17.72 2.89
CA ASN A 129 -17.59 -18.49 2.42
C ASN A 129 -16.74 -19.01 3.53
N GLU A 130 -16.98 -18.55 4.71
CA GLU A 130 -16.21 -19.03 5.79
C GLU A 130 -16.81 -20.21 6.46
#